data_ddd3fe14f621de1139cb0b68c30234d8
#
_entry.id   ddd3fe14f621de1139cb0b68c30234d8
#
_cell.length_a   1.000
_cell.length_b   1.000
_cell.length_c   1.000
_cell.angle_alpha   90.00
_cell.angle_beta   90.00
_cell.angle_gamma   90.00
#
_symmetry.space_group_name_H-M   'P 1'
#
loop_
_entity.id
_entity.type
_entity.pdbx_description
1 polymer ?
#
loop_
_entity_poly.entity_id
_entity_poly.type
_entity_poly.pdbx_seq_one_letter_code
_entity_poly.pdbx_strand_id
1 'polypeptide(L)'
;TNLNTPFMIGNVEIPNRTVLAPMAGVTNSAFRTIAKELGAGLVVMEMVSDKGIQYNNEKTLHMLHIDEGENPVSIQLFGSDEDSLARAAEFIQENTKTDIVDINMGCPVNKIVKNEAGAMWLKDPDKIYSIINKVQSVLDIPLTVKMRTGWADPSLAVENALAAEAAGVSALAMHGRTREQMY
;
A
#
# COMPACT_ATOMS: atom_id res chain seq x y z
N THR A 1 -17.49 16.91 -8.75
CA THR A 1 -17.40 15.83 -7.73
C THR A 1 -17.25 16.49 -6.38
N ASN A 2 -18.14 16.20 -5.42
CA ASN A 2 -18.01 16.69 -4.05
C ASN A 2 -16.96 15.84 -3.30
N LEU A 3 -15.82 16.45 -2.98
CA LEU A 3 -14.74 15.74 -2.27
C LEU A 3 -15.06 15.46 -0.80
N ASN A 4 -16.06 16.12 -0.22
CA ASN A 4 -16.46 15.97 1.19
C ASN A 4 -17.48 14.83 1.42
N THR A 5 -17.63 13.93 0.45
CA THR A 5 -18.50 12.76 0.63
C THR A 5 -17.70 11.57 1.14
N PRO A 6 -18.17 10.87 2.20
CA PRO A 6 -17.52 9.67 2.69
C PRO A 6 -17.62 8.52 1.68
N PHE A 7 -16.75 7.53 1.85
CA PHE A 7 -16.80 6.26 1.13
C PHE A 7 -16.18 5.15 1.98
N MET A 8 -16.42 3.91 1.59
CA MET A 8 -15.92 2.74 2.31
C MET A 8 -14.73 2.10 1.59
N ILE A 9 -13.75 1.67 2.36
CA ILE A 9 -12.71 0.71 1.93
C ILE A 9 -12.88 -0.54 2.83
N GLY A 10 -13.46 -1.60 2.27
CA GLY A 10 -13.90 -2.72 3.08
C GLY A 10 -14.90 -2.26 4.15
N ASN A 11 -14.58 -2.50 5.42
CA ASN A 11 -15.35 -2.07 6.58
C ASN A 11 -14.88 -0.73 7.20
N VAL A 12 -13.90 -0.06 6.59
CA VAL A 12 -13.36 1.21 7.08
C VAL A 12 -14.00 2.39 6.35
N GLU A 13 -14.64 3.28 7.11
CA GLU A 13 -15.18 4.53 6.56
C GLU A 13 -14.07 5.58 6.42
N ILE A 14 -13.94 6.11 5.20
CA ILE A 14 -13.07 7.23 4.89
C ILE A 14 -13.94 8.49 4.79
N PRO A 15 -13.74 9.50 5.65
CA PRO A 15 -14.70 10.60 5.83
C PRO A 15 -14.82 11.54 4.63
N ASN A 16 -13.86 11.52 3.73
CA ASN A 16 -13.89 12.31 2.49
C ASN A 16 -12.97 11.69 1.43
N ARG A 17 -13.00 12.22 0.20
CA ARG A 17 -12.30 11.64 -0.96
C ARG A 17 -10.86 12.12 -1.13
N THR A 18 -10.20 12.56 -0.06
CA THR A 18 -8.79 12.96 -0.08
C THR A 18 -7.92 11.90 0.58
N VAL A 19 -6.87 11.49 -0.09
CA VAL A 19 -5.92 10.49 0.39
C VAL A 19 -4.50 11.03 0.27
N LEU A 20 -3.77 11.08 1.40
CA LEU A 20 -2.35 11.36 1.37
C LEU A 20 -1.61 10.11 0.89
N ALA A 21 -0.99 10.18 -0.29
CA ALA A 21 -0.24 9.07 -0.86
C ALA A 21 1.07 8.79 -0.08
N PRO A 22 1.55 7.54 -0.05
CA PRO A 22 2.81 7.19 0.59
C PRO A 22 3.99 7.81 -0.17
N MET A 23 4.88 8.48 0.56
CA MET A 23 6.09 9.12 0.03
C MET A 23 7.27 8.82 0.96
N ALA A 24 8.22 8.00 0.49
CA ALA A 24 9.39 7.60 1.26
C ALA A 24 10.21 8.82 1.72
N GLY A 25 10.51 8.88 3.02
CA GLY A 25 11.22 9.99 3.64
C GLY A 25 10.38 11.26 3.85
N VAL A 26 9.08 11.24 3.54
CA VAL A 26 8.18 12.40 3.65
C VAL A 26 6.99 12.11 4.56
N THR A 27 6.24 11.03 4.33
CA THR A 27 5.01 10.73 5.06
C THR A 27 5.27 10.03 6.41
N ASN A 28 6.17 10.59 7.20
CA ASN A 28 6.38 10.22 8.60
C ASN A 28 5.18 10.64 9.47
N SER A 29 5.16 10.24 10.74
CA SER A 29 4.05 10.51 11.66
C SER A 29 3.69 11.99 11.74
N ALA A 30 4.69 12.89 11.92
CA ALA A 30 4.45 14.33 12.01
C ALA A 30 3.75 14.88 10.74
N PHE A 31 4.19 14.46 9.55
CA PHE A 31 3.56 14.88 8.30
C PHE A 31 2.12 14.36 8.18
N ARG A 32 1.88 13.09 8.55
CA ARG A 32 0.54 12.49 8.51
C ARG A 32 -0.41 13.18 9.49
N THR A 33 0.06 13.50 10.71
CA THR A 33 -0.73 14.25 11.71
C THR A 33 -1.16 15.60 11.17
N ILE A 34 -0.23 16.39 10.59
CA ILE A 34 -0.57 17.67 9.96
C ILE A 34 -1.57 17.50 8.82
N ALA A 35 -1.39 16.49 7.97
CA ALA A 35 -2.33 16.22 6.88
C ALA A 35 -3.74 15.89 7.39
N LYS A 36 -3.86 15.15 8.51
CA LYS A 36 -5.14 14.88 9.16
C LYS A 36 -5.76 16.14 9.74
N GLU A 37 -5.00 16.98 10.42
CA GLU A 37 -5.48 18.28 10.92
C GLU A 37 -6.00 19.19 9.81
N LEU A 38 -5.39 19.11 8.61
CA LEU A 38 -5.83 19.82 7.42
C LEU A 38 -6.98 19.12 6.67
N GLY A 39 -7.49 18.02 7.20
CA GLY A 39 -8.71 17.35 6.70
C GLY A 39 -8.48 16.19 5.73
N ALA A 40 -7.29 15.60 5.64
CA ALA A 40 -7.09 14.39 4.85
C ALA A 40 -7.98 13.25 5.35
N GLY A 41 -8.75 12.63 4.44
CA GLY A 41 -9.65 11.52 4.78
C GLY A 41 -8.89 10.27 5.18
N LEU A 42 -7.87 9.89 4.41
CA LEU A 42 -6.97 8.77 4.68
C LEU A 42 -5.52 9.23 4.57
N VAL A 43 -4.68 8.76 5.45
CA VAL A 43 -3.22 8.94 5.32
C VAL A 43 -2.55 7.60 5.16
N VAL A 44 -1.59 7.52 4.23
CA VAL A 44 -0.83 6.30 3.97
C VAL A 44 0.62 6.51 4.38
N MET A 45 1.10 5.61 5.23
CA MET A 45 2.48 5.59 5.71
C MET A 45 3.45 5.33 4.56
N GLU A 46 4.68 5.82 4.67
CA GLU A 46 5.74 5.45 3.76
C GLU A 46 5.97 3.93 3.74
N MET A 47 6.42 3.40 2.60
CA MET A 47 6.53 1.96 2.41
C MET A 47 7.55 1.30 3.33
N VAL A 48 7.17 0.20 3.95
CA VAL A 48 7.96 -0.58 4.90
C VAL A 48 8.34 -1.93 4.28
N SER A 49 9.60 -2.37 4.51
CA SER A 49 10.07 -3.65 4.01
C SER A 49 9.50 -4.82 4.82
N ASP A 50 8.94 -5.82 4.14
CA ASP A 50 8.53 -7.08 4.71
C ASP A 50 9.69 -7.79 5.46
N LYS A 51 10.85 -7.86 4.82
CA LYS A 51 12.07 -8.42 5.44
C LYS A 51 12.58 -7.59 6.60
N GLY A 52 12.41 -6.25 6.54
CA GLY A 52 12.74 -5.38 7.66
C GLY A 52 11.93 -5.72 8.91
N ILE A 53 10.66 -6.05 8.76
CA ILE A 53 9.80 -6.54 9.84
C ILE A 53 10.25 -7.95 10.29
N GLN A 54 10.43 -8.87 9.35
CA GLN A 54 10.80 -10.25 9.62
C GLN A 54 12.11 -10.38 10.42
N TYR A 55 13.08 -9.50 10.15
CA TYR A 55 14.37 -9.50 10.85
C TYR A 55 14.41 -8.56 12.07
N ASN A 56 13.28 -8.08 12.53
CA ASN A 56 13.16 -7.16 13.68
C ASN A 56 14.08 -5.94 13.57
N ASN A 57 14.18 -5.36 12.36
CA ASN A 57 15.00 -4.18 12.17
C ASN A 57 14.42 -2.99 12.94
N GLU A 58 15.15 -2.48 13.93
CA GLU A 58 14.68 -1.40 14.84
C GLU A 58 14.17 -0.17 14.09
N LYS A 59 14.86 0.25 13.03
CA LYS A 59 14.42 1.39 12.22
C LYS A 59 13.09 1.09 11.53
N THR A 60 12.91 -0.12 11.00
CA THR A 60 11.67 -0.55 10.36
C THR A 60 10.52 -0.60 11.36
N LEU A 61 10.75 -1.17 12.53
CA LEU A 61 9.74 -1.26 13.59
C LEU A 61 9.35 0.13 14.12
N HIS A 62 10.32 1.05 14.25
CA HIS A 62 10.05 2.43 14.63
C HIS A 62 9.17 3.17 13.62
N MET A 63 9.30 2.84 12.31
CA MET A 63 8.44 3.42 11.26
C MET A 63 6.97 3.03 11.40
N LEU A 64 6.65 1.91 12.07
CA LEU A 64 5.27 1.41 12.24
C LEU A 64 4.47 2.21 13.29
N HIS A 65 5.07 3.20 13.94
CA HIS A 65 4.41 4.03 14.93
C HIS A 65 3.27 4.84 14.31
N ILE A 66 2.12 4.79 14.96
CA ILE A 66 0.90 5.55 14.61
C ILE A 66 0.51 6.38 15.82
N ASP A 67 0.45 7.70 15.66
CA ASP A 67 0.02 8.63 16.70
C ASP A 67 -1.52 8.68 16.81
N GLU A 68 -2.01 9.14 17.95
CA GLU A 68 -3.43 9.40 18.14
C GLU A 68 -3.93 10.45 17.13
N GLY A 69 -5.06 10.17 16.49
CA GLY A 69 -5.67 11.07 15.50
C GLY A 69 -5.22 10.86 14.06
N GLU A 70 -4.30 9.95 13.77
CA GLU A 70 -3.96 9.60 12.38
C GLU A 70 -5.03 8.74 11.68
N ASN A 71 -5.90 8.06 12.43
CA ASN A 71 -6.92 7.17 11.88
C ASN A 71 -8.01 7.93 11.09
N PRO A 72 -8.52 7.38 9.96
CA PRO A 72 -8.05 6.15 9.36
C PRO A 72 -6.66 6.28 8.74
N VAL A 73 -5.82 5.27 8.98
CA VAL A 73 -4.43 5.21 8.51
C VAL A 73 -4.11 3.86 7.86
N SER A 74 -3.30 3.87 6.81
CA SER A 74 -2.83 2.67 6.12
C SER A 74 -1.32 2.52 6.24
N ILE A 75 -0.84 1.31 6.53
CA ILE A 75 0.58 0.95 6.45
C ILE A 75 0.84 0.30 5.09
N GLN A 76 1.81 0.85 4.34
CA GLN A 76 2.18 0.31 3.04
C GLN A 76 3.40 -0.61 3.17
N LEU A 77 3.26 -1.86 2.70
CA LEU A 77 4.32 -2.86 2.60
C LEU A 77 4.94 -2.91 1.19
N PHE A 78 6.21 -3.28 1.11
CA PHE A 78 6.83 -3.74 -0.12
C PHE A 78 7.67 -4.99 0.13
N GLY A 79 7.75 -5.87 -0.86
CA GLY A 79 8.52 -7.10 -0.85
C GLY A 79 8.44 -7.80 -2.20
N SER A 80 9.10 -8.93 -2.32
CA SER A 80 9.15 -9.76 -3.53
C SER A 80 8.64 -11.18 -3.32
N ASP A 81 8.45 -11.58 -2.06
CA ASP A 81 8.06 -12.92 -1.67
C ASP A 81 6.69 -12.90 -0.97
N GLU A 82 5.77 -13.72 -1.46
CA GLU A 82 4.38 -13.74 -0.99
C GLU A 82 4.24 -14.21 0.47
N ASP A 83 5.04 -15.19 0.89
CA ASP A 83 5.01 -15.67 2.28
C ASP A 83 5.61 -14.64 3.25
N SER A 84 6.66 -13.94 2.82
CA SER A 84 7.27 -12.87 3.60
C SER A 84 6.32 -11.69 3.77
N LEU A 85 5.63 -11.29 2.69
CA LEU A 85 4.62 -10.23 2.73
C LEU A 85 3.41 -10.61 3.59
N ALA A 86 2.93 -11.86 3.50
CA ALA A 86 1.83 -12.34 4.33
C ALA A 86 2.19 -12.28 5.82
N ARG A 87 3.35 -12.79 6.22
CA ARG A 87 3.83 -12.71 7.62
C ARG A 87 4.00 -11.27 8.10
N ALA A 88 4.49 -10.38 7.24
CA ALA A 88 4.64 -8.97 7.59
C ALA A 88 3.27 -8.29 7.76
N ALA A 89 2.30 -8.60 6.92
CA ALA A 89 0.95 -8.08 6.99
C ALA A 89 0.22 -8.55 8.27
N GLU A 90 0.33 -9.84 8.60
CA GLU A 90 -0.18 -10.42 9.84
C GLU A 90 0.45 -9.73 11.07
N PHE A 91 1.77 -9.57 11.09
CA PHE A 91 2.47 -8.86 12.15
C PHE A 91 1.96 -7.42 12.33
N ILE A 92 1.75 -6.68 11.23
CA ILE A 92 1.23 -5.30 11.26
C ILE A 92 -0.17 -5.28 11.87
N GLN A 93 -1.06 -6.15 11.41
CA GLN A 93 -2.43 -6.24 11.94
C GLN A 93 -2.44 -6.49 13.45
N GLU A 94 -1.59 -7.38 13.94
CA GLU A 94 -1.54 -7.77 15.34
C GLU A 94 -0.85 -6.76 16.26
N ASN A 95 0.11 -5.99 15.74
CA ASN A 95 1.03 -5.19 16.56
C ASN A 95 0.89 -3.67 16.34
N THR A 96 -0.02 -3.21 15.49
CA THR A 96 -0.23 -1.79 15.22
C THR A 96 -1.70 -1.40 15.31
N LYS A 97 -1.98 -0.09 15.26
CA LYS A 97 -3.34 0.46 15.20
C LYS A 97 -3.76 0.83 13.77
N THR A 98 -3.16 0.21 12.75
CA THR A 98 -3.53 0.48 11.37
C THR A 98 -4.94 0.00 11.05
N ASP A 99 -5.66 0.74 10.23
CA ASP A 99 -6.99 0.36 9.74
C ASP A 99 -6.94 -0.46 8.46
N ILE A 100 -5.87 -0.27 7.67
CA ILE A 100 -5.70 -0.83 6.33
C ILE A 100 -4.25 -1.26 6.14
N VAL A 101 -4.02 -2.38 5.47
CA VAL A 101 -2.72 -2.73 4.91
C VAL A 101 -2.73 -2.46 3.41
N ASP A 102 -1.68 -1.82 2.90
CA ASP A 102 -1.50 -1.54 1.47
C ASP A 102 -0.25 -2.22 0.94
N ILE A 103 -0.26 -2.69 -0.30
CA ILE A 103 0.93 -3.23 -0.96
C ILE A 103 1.40 -2.29 -2.06
N ASN A 104 2.69 -1.95 -2.03
CA ASN A 104 3.34 -1.17 -3.06
C ASN A 104 3.64 -2.03 -4.30
N MET A 105 2.95 -1.72 -5.40
CA MET A 105 3.19 -2.30 -6.72
C MET A 105 3.56 -1.24 -7.76
N GLY A 106 4.06 -0.08 -7.31
CA GLY A 106 4.32 1.04 -8.22
C GLY A 106 5.65 1.76 -8.04
N CYS A 107 6.44 1.44 -7.00
CA CYS A 107 7.71 2.12 -6.76
C CYS A 107 8.69 1.85 -7.91
N PRO A 108 9.17 2.92 -8.62
CA PRO A 108 10.03 2.76 -9.79
C PRO A 108 11.53 2.69 -9.45
N VAL A 109 11.89 2.89 -8.16
CA VAL A 109 13.29 3.04 -7.72
C VAL A 109 14.08 1.77 -7.97
N ASN A 110 15.25 1.90 -8.60
CA ASN A 110 16.09 0.78 -9.00
C ASN A 110 16.44 -0.20 -7.87
N LYS A 111 16.66 0.30 -6.64
CA LYS A 111 16.93 -0.55 -5.48
C LYS A 111 15.76 -1.48 -5.16
N ILE A 112 14.53 -1.01 -5.31
CA ILE A 112 13.31 -1.80 -5.07
C ILE A 112 13.10 -2.79 -6.21
N VAL A 113 13.19 -2.32 -7.44
CA VAL A 113 13.00 -3.12 -8.66
C VAL A 113 14.02 -4.24 -8.80
N LYS A 114 15.29 -4.01 -8.47
CA LYS A 114 16.35 -5.04 -8.47
C LYS A 114 16.09 -6.17 -7.46
N ASN A 115 15.27 -5.90 -6.45
CA ASN A 115 14.81 -6.89 -5.48
C ASN A 115 13.46 -7.50 -5.87
N GLU A 116 13.08 -7.42 -7.14
CA GLU A 116 11.84 -7.97 -7.69
C GLU A 116 10.55 -7.47 -7.00
N ALA A 117 10.59 -6.26 -6.43
CA ALA A 117 9.48 -5.64 -5.71
C ALA A 117 8.97 -4.37 -6.43
N GLY A 118 7.93 -3.75 -5.88
CA GLY A 118 7.36 -2.51 -6.37
C GLY A 118 6.83 -2.65 -7.80
N ALA A 119 7.29 -1.82 -8.73
CA ALA A 119 6.80 -1.82 -10.11
C ALA A 119 7.12 -3.10 -10.91
N MET A 120 7.97 -4.00 -10.41
CA MET A 120 8.23 -5.29 -11.07
C MET A 120 6.97 -6.15 -11.19
N TRP A 121 6.05 -6.07 -10.23
CA TRP A 121 4.79 -6.81 -10.25
C TRP A 121 3.90 -6.47 -11.44
N LEU A 122 4.04 -5.26 -12.03
CA LEU A 122 3.22 -4.80 -13.16
C LEU A 122 3.42 -5.59 -14.46
N LYS A 123 4.40 -6.47 -14.49
CA LYS A 123 4.71 -7.31 -15.66
C LYS A 123 3.97 -8.65 -15.68
N ASP A 124 3.31 -9.02 -14.57
CA ASP A 124 2.78 -10.36 -14.38
C ASP A 124 1.48 -10.33 -13.54
N PRO A 125 0.31 -10.29 -14.19
CA PRO A 125 -0.98 -10.31 -13.51
C PRO A 125 -1.20 -11.53 -12.62
N ASP A 126 -0.67 -12.72 -13.01
CA ASP A 126 -0.82 -13.95 -12.24
C ASP A 126 -0.05 -13.86 -10.90
N LYS A 127 1.12 -13.24 -10.92
CA LYS A 127 1.87 -12.96 -9.69
C LYS A 127 1.17 -11.92 -8.80
N ILE A 128 0.55 -10.90 -9.39
CA ILE A 128 -0.28 -9.94 -8.63
C ILE A 128 -1.40 -10.68 -7.91
N TYR A 129 -2.13 -11.55 -8.63
CA TYR A 129 -3.18 -12.36 -8.04
C TYR A 129 -2.65 -13.23 -6.89
N SER A 130 -1.58 -14.00 -7.12
CA SER A 130 -1.01 -14.91 -6.13
C SER A 130 -0.62 -14.21 -4.83
N ILE A 131 0.13 -13.09 -4.95
CA ILE A 131 0.62 -12.37 -3.79
C ILE A 131 -0.50 -11.73 -2.97
N ILE A 132 -1.48 -11.12 -3.66
CA ILE A 132 -2.62 -10.48 -2.99
C ILE A 132 -3.48 -11.54 -2.30
N ASN A 133 -3.78 -12.63 -3.00
CA ASN A 133 -4.57 -13.73 -2.44
C ASN A 133 -3.91 -14.31 -1.19
N LYS A 134 -2.59 -14.50 -1.21
CA LYS A 134 -1.82 -14.99 -0.06
C LYS A 134 -1.87 -14.01 1.11
N VAL A 135 -1.64 -12.73 0.86
CA VAL A 135 -1.68 -11.69 1.92
C VAL A 135 -3.10 -11.53 2.47
N GLN A 136 -4.12 -11.52 1.59
CA GLN A 136 -5.52 -11.42 2.01
C GLN A 136 -5.93 -12.58 2.93
N SER A 137 -5.37 -13.77 2.73
CA SER A 137 -5.73 -14.97 3.51
C SER A 137 -5.36 -14.89 5.00
N VAL A 138 -4.53 -13.95 5.40
CA VAL A 138 -4.08 -13.76 6.79
C VAL A 138 -4.61 -12.48 7.44
N LEU A 139 -5.35 -11.66 6.68
CA LEU A 139 -5.84 -10.36 7.15
C LEU A 139 -7.34 -10.39 7.44
N ASP A 140 -7.72 -9.83 8.59
CA ASP A 140 -9.10 -9.51 8.96
C ASP A 140 -9.45 -8.05 8.62
N ILE A 141 -8.44 -7.19 8.47
CA ILE A 141 -8.59 -5.79 8.06
C ILE A 141 -8.46 -5.65 6.53
N PRO A 142 -8.99 -4.55 5.93
CA PRO A 142 -8.92 -4.37 4.49
C PRO A 142 -7.49 -4.36 3.93
N LEU A 143 -7.31 -5.04 2.79
CA LEU A 143 -6.11 -4.97 1.97
C LEU A 143 -6.35 -4.07 0.77
N THR A 144 -5.40 -3.18 0.48
CA THR A 144 -5.38 -2.35 -0.72
C THR A 144 -4.07 -2.50 -1.49
N VAL A 145 -4.04 -2.04 -2.72
CA VAL A 145 -2.81 -1.98 -3.52
C VAL A 145 -2.65 -0.61 -4.17
N LYS A 146 -1.41 -0.15 -4.26
CA LYS A 146 -1.06 1.04 -5.04
C LYS A 146 -0.13 0.66 -6.18
N MET A 147 -0.58 0.87 -7.43
CA MET A 147 0.13 0.49 -8.64
C MET A 147 0.28 1.65 -9.63
N ARG A 148 1.02 1.39 -10.71
CA ARG A 148 1.10 2.23 -11.90
C ARG A 148 0.39 1.56 -13.07
N THR A 149 0.19 2.29 -14.17
CA THR A 149 -0.46 1.76 -15.38
C THR A 149 0.34 0.66 -16.08
N GLY A 150 1.62 0.53 -15.81
CA GLY A 150 2.46 -0.52 -16.39
C GLY A 150 3.95 -0.31 -16.15
N TRP A 151 4.75 -1.20 -16.69
CA TRP A 151 6.21 -1.09 -16.68
C TRP A 151 6.72 -0.10 -17.73
N ALA A 152 6.67 -0.47 -19.02
CA ALA A 152 7.07 0.36 -20.16
C ALA A 152 5.85 1.04 -20.81
N ASP A 153 4.76 0.32 -20.91
CA ASP A 153 3.50 0.76 -21.52
C ASP A 153 2.30 0.32 -20.66
N PRO A 154 1.09 0.87 -20.89
CA PRO A 154 -0.08 0.57 -20.09
C PRO A 154 -0.89 -0.67 -20.56
N SER A 155 -0.37 -1.52 -21.43
CA SER A 155 -1.10 -2.63 -22.03
C SER A 155 -1.70 -3.59 -20.99
N LEU A 156 -0.98 -3.85 -19.89
CA LEU A 156 -1.44 -4.72 -18.80
C LEU A 156 -2.19 -3.99 -17.69
N ALA A 157 -2.47 -2.68 -17.80
CA ALA A 157 -3.07 -1.91 -16.72
C ALA A 157 -4.41 -2.48 -16.23
N VAL A 158 -5.28 -2.85 -17.17
CA VAL A 158 -6.61 -3.41 -16.87
C VAL A 158 -6.48 -4.82 -16.31
N GLU A 159 -5.64 -5.67 -16.92
CA GLU A 159 -5.43 -7.06 -16.47
C GLU A 159 -4.85 -7.09 -15.04
N ASN A 160 -3.86 -6.24 -14.75
CA ASN A 160 -3.29 -6.09 -13.42
C ASN A 160 -4.35 -5.64 -12.38
N ALA A 161 -5.20 -4.69 -12.75
CA ALA A 161 -6.27 -4.22 -11.87
C ALA A 161 -7.32 -5.32 -11.61
N LEU A 162 -7.73 -6.05 -12.65
CA LEU A 162 -8.67 -7.17 -12.53
C LEU A 162 -8.09 -8.34 -11.74
N ALA A 163 -6.80 -8.62 -11.89
CA ALA A 163 -6.11 -9.64 -11.08
C ALA A 163 -6.12 -9.26 -9.59
N ALA A 164 -5.84 -7.99 -9.26
CA ALA A 164 -5.91 -7.50 -7.90
C ALA A 164 -7.33 -7.56 -7.32
N GLU A 165 -8.34 -7.15 -8.08
CA GLU A 165 -9.75 -7.22 -7.68
C GLU A 165 -10.18 -8.68 -7.42
N ALA A 166 -9.87 -9.59 -8.35
CA ALA A 166 -10.19 -11.01 -8.23
C ALA A 166 -9.52 -11.67 -7.02
N ALA A 167 -8.34 -11.20 -6.63
CA ALA A 167 -7.62 -11.67 -5.45
C ALA A 167 -8.17 -11.11 -4.12
N GLY A 168 -9.11 -10.15 -4.15
CA GLY A 168 -9.86 -9.70 -3.00
C GLY A 168 -9.44 -8.36 -2.39
N VAL A 169 -8.71 -7.48 -3.12
CA VAL A 169 -8.42 -6.14 -2.59
C VAL A 169 -9.70 -5.33 -2.39
N SER A 170 -9.74 -4.59 -1.29
CA SER A 170 -10.88 -3.72 -0.97
C SER A 170 -10.85 -2.39 -1.74
N ALA A 171 -9.68 -1.97 -2.22
CA ALA A 171 -9.50 -0.81 -3.09
C ALA A 171 -8.17 -0.87 -3.82
N LEU A 172 -8.09 -0.11 -4.92
CA LEU A 172 -6.91 0.01 -5.77
C LEU A 172 -6.64 1.49 -6.07
N ALA A 173 -5.40 1.93 -5.85
CA ALA A 173 -4.93 3.25 -6.24
C ALA A 173 -4.00 3.16 -7.46
N MET A 174 -4.33 3.89 -8.54
CA MET A 174 -3.57 3.89 -9.78
C MET A 174 -2.87 5.23 -10.01
N HIS A 175 -1.53 5.21 -10.09
CA HIS A 175 -0.79 6.35 -10.64
C HIS A 175 -0.81 6.28 -12.16
N GLY A 176 -1.33 7.30 -12.81
CA GLY A 176 -1.60 7.35 -14.26
C GLY A 176 -0.35 7.42 -15.15
N ARG A 177 0.79 6.90 -14.71
CA ARG A 177 2.05 6.79 -15.44
C ARG A 177 2.62 5.39 -15.34
N THR A 178 3.38 4.99 -16.35
CA THR A 178 4.19 3.76 -16.30
C THR A 178 5.43 3.95 -15.41
N ARG A 179 6.13 2.85 -15.12
CA ARG A 179 7.41 2.89 -14.39
C ARG A 179 8.46 3.72 -15.16
N GLU A 180 8.53 3.59 -16.48
CA GLU A 180 9.51 4.27 -17.31
C GLU A 180 9.24 5.77 -17.48
N GLN A 181 7.99 6.19 -17.42
CA GLN A 181 7.62 7.60 -17.45
C GLN A 181 7.99 8.38 -16.17
N MET A 182 8.27 7.67 -15.09
CA MET A 182 8.70 8.22 -13.79
C MET A 182 7.71 9.26 -13.22
N TYR A 183 8.03 10.56 -13.34
CA TYR A 183 7.26 11.71 -12.79
C TYR A 183 7.11 12.81 -13.81
#